data_40aba538dfaf1bc01cadb41f1a6e5f56
#
_entry.id   40aba538dfaf1bc01cadb41f1a6e5f56
#
_cell.length_a   1.000
_cell.length_b   1.000
_cell.length_c   1.000
_cell.angle_alpha   90.00
_cell.angle_beta   90.00
_cell.angle_gamma   90.00
#
_symmetry.space_group_name_H-M   'P 1'
#
loop_
_entity.id
_entity.type
_entity.pdbx_description
1 polymer ?
#
loop_
_entity_poly.entity_id
_entity_poly.type
_entity_poly.pdbx_seq_one_letter_code
_entity_poly.pdbx_strand_id
1 'polypeptide(L)'
;TFYFIISEKYPKSIITTIGGALMVVLQIITEEEALETIGFNLEIIFLLIGMMMIVEIMSETGVFQWVAIKIAQLVRGNPIKILVFTSIVTAIFSAVLDNVTTILLVVPVTIFLAKRLEVDPKPFVLLQIFASNIGGTATMIGDPPNLIIASLSGLEFNDFIFNLTPFIIINMAVLLTSSALYFKNKLQVSNELKAGIMELSLERTITN
;
A
#
# COMPACT_ATOMS: atom_id res chain seq x y z
N THR A 1 13.55 1.94 21.85
CA THR A 1 13.28 2.31 20.43
C THR A 1 11.79 2.26 20.14
N PHE A 2 11.08 1.13 20.31
CA PHE A 2 9.64 0.97 19.94
C PHE A 2 8.71 1.98 20.61
N TYR A 3 8.90 2.29 21.89
CA TYR A 3 8.10 3.30 22.59
C TYR A 3 8.14 4.67 21.87
N PHE A 4 9.31 5.10 21.43
CA PHE A 4 9.47 6.37 20.73
C PHE A 4 8.91 6.33 19.30
N ILE A 5 8.96 5.18 18.62
CA ILE A 5 8.35 5.00 17.29
C ILE A 5 6.83 5.14 17.40
N ILE A 6 6.21 4.50 18.41
CA ILE A 6 4.75 4.54 18.63
C ILE A 6 4.29 5.95 19.06
N SER A 7 5.12 6.71 19.76
CA SER A 7 4.77 8.05 20.23
C SER A 7 4.67 9.09 19.10
N GLU A 8 5.21 8.80 17.91
CA GLU A 8 5.24 9.65 16.69
C GLU A 8 5.77 11.09 16.91
N LYS A 9 6.42 11.35 18.04
CA LYS A 9 6.98 12.68 18.38
C LYS A 9 8.23 13.05 17.58
N TYR A 10 8.96 12.05 17.10
CA TYR A 10 10.22 12.21 16.38
C TYR A 10 10.22 11.39 15.11
N PRO A 11 10.98 11.79 14.07
CA PRO A 11 11.13 11.01 12.84
C PRO A 11 11.62 9.59 13.15
N LYS A 12 10.92 8.60 12.61
CA LYS A 12 11.21 7.16 12.85
C LYS A 12 12.63 6.79 12.46
N SER A 13 13.15 7.39 11.38
CA SER A 13 14.53 7.20 10.90
C SER A 13 15.57 7.59 11.95
N ILE A 14 15.40 8.73 12.64
CA ILE A 14 16.30 9.17 13.70
C ILE A 14 16.29 8.19 14.86
N ILE A 15 15.09 7.77 15.30
CA ILE A 15 14.93 6.85 16.44
C ILE A 15 15.56 5.49 16.14
N THR A 16 15.37 4.96 14.93
CA THR A 16 15.95 3.67 14.54
C THR A 16 17.46 3.75 14.38
N THR A 17 18.00 4.83 13.81
CA THR A 17 19.45 5.03 13.69
C THR A 17 20.11 5.14 15.05
N ILE A 18 19.56 5.94 15.97
CA ILE A 18 20.06 6.03 17.36
C ILE A 18 19.94 4.66 18.05
N GLY A 19 18.84 3.94 17.86
CA GLY A 19 18.66 2.61 18.43
C GLY A 19 19.70 1.62 17.95
N GLY A 20 20.02 1.61 16.65
CA GLY A 20 21.09 0.79 16.08
C GLY A 20 22.47 1.17 16.61
N ALA A 21 22.80 2.47 16.64
CA ALA A 21 24.05 2.97 17.18
C ALA A 21 24.24 2.59 18.66
N LEU A 22 23.17 2.65 19.47
CA LEU A 22 23.21 2.24 20.87
C LEU A 22 23.50 0.75 21.04
N MET A 23 23.05 -0.12 20.14
CA MET A 23 23.37 -1.55 20.20
C MET A 23 24.87 -1.80 20.04
N VAL A 24 25.52 -1.04 19.15
CA VAL A 24 26.98 -1.12 18.97
C VAL A 24 27.70 -0.53 20.20
N VAL A 25 27.30 0.65 20.67
CA VAL A 25 27.93 1.31 21.85
C VAL A 25 27.80 0.46 23.09
N LEU A 26 26.66 -0.21 23.29
CA LEU A 26 26.41 -1.12 24.43
C LEU A 26 27.04 -2.51 24.22
N GLN A 27 27.78 -2.72 23.13
CA GLN A 27 28.44 -3.98 22.79
C GLN A 27 27.47 -5.19 22.72
N ILE A 28 26.18 -4.94 22.38
CA ILE A 28 25.20 -6.00 22.10
C ILE A 28 25.51 -6.66 20.76
N ILE A 29 25.98 -5.86 19.81
CA ILE A 29 26.57 -6.28 18.52
C ILE A 29 27.93 -5.61 18.37
N THR A 30 28.88 -6.26 17.74
CA THR A 30 30.18 -5.68 17.45
C THR A 30 30.09 -4.72 16.25
N GLU A 31 31.07 -3.81 16.13
CA GLU A 31 31.16 -2.91 14.97
C GLU A 31 31.33 -3.71 13.68
N GLU A 32 32.08 -4.80 13.71
CA GLU A 32 32.33 -5.67 12.57
C GLU A 32 31.03 -6.36 12.10
N GLU A 33 30.27 -6.95 13.03
CA GLU A 33 28.95 -7.54 12.71
C GLU A 33 27.96 -6.50 12.18
N ALA A 34 27.96 -5.28 12.69
CA ALA A 34 27.10 -4.21 12.20
C ALA A 34 27.45 -3.81 10.77
N LEU A 35 28.75 -3.62 10.47
CA LEU A 35 29.24 -3.28 9.13
C LEU A 35 29.03 -4.42 8.14
N GLU A 36 29.27 -5.66 8.54
CA GLU A 36 29.03 -6.84 7.72
C GLU A 36 27.54 -6.96 7.37
N THR A 37 26.65 -6.78 8.36
CA THR A 37 25.19 -6.79 8.14
C THR A 37 24.74 -5.69 7.18
N ILE A 38 25.27 -4.48 7.30
CA ILE A 38 24.97 -3.38 6.37
C ILE A 38 25.50 -3.73 4.98
N GLY A 39 26.74 -4.20 4.88
CA GLY A 39 27.37 -4.58 3.63
C GLY A 39 26.61 -5.67 2.89
N PHE A 40 26.18 -6.70 3.60
CA PHE A 40 25.38 -7.81 3.06
C PHE A 40 24.02 -7.35 2.52
N ASN A 41 23.42 -6.32 3.13
CA ASN A 41 22.10 -5.82 2.75
C ASN A 41 22.15 -4.58 1.82
N LEU A 42 23.33 -4.16 1.34
CA LEU A 42 23.45 -2.99 0.45
C LEU A 42 22.64 -3.15 -0.84
N GLU A 43 22.58 -4.36 -1.40
CA GLU A 43 21.79 -4.65 -2.59
C GLU A 43 20.29 -4.35 -2.36
N ILE A 44 19.76 -4.76 -1.20
CA ILE A 44 18.38 -4.49 -0.80
C ILE A 44 18.14 -2.98 -0.65
N ILE A 45 19.08 -2.28 -0.02
CA ILE A 45 18.99 -0.82 0.17
C ILE A 45 18.95 -0.10 -1.18
N PHE A 46 19.82 -0.44 -2.13
CA PHE A 46 19.82 0.15 -3.46
C PHE A 46 18.56 -0.19 -4.25
N LEU A 47 18.05 -1.42 -4.13
CA LEU A 47 16.80 -1.83 -4.76
C LEU A 47 15.62 -1.02 -4.22
N LEU A 48 15.52 -0.85 -2.90
CA LEU A 48 14.46 -0.03 -2.28
C LEU A 48 14.55 1.44 -2.72
N ILE A 49 15.74 2.03 -2.74
CA ILE A 49 15.94 3.41 -3.23
C ILE A 49 15.50 3.52 -4.70
N GLY A 50 15.94 2.61 -5.55
CA GLY A 50 15.56 2.61 -6.97
C GLY A 50 14.05 2.48 -7.18
N MET A 51 13.41 1.60 -6.42
CA MET A 51 11.96 1.42 -6.45
C MET A 51 11.22 2.69 -6.00
N MET A 52 11.66 3.32 -4.89
CA MET A 52 11.08 4.58 -4.42
C MET A 52 11.20 5.71 -5.46
N MET A 53 12.34 5.80 -6.17
CA MET A 53 12.52 6.79 -7.24
C MET A 53 11.56 6.57 -8.42
N ILE A 54 11.39 5.31 -8.86
CA ILE A 54 10.45 4.96 -9.93
C ILE A 54 9.02 5.31 -9.53
N VAL A 55 8.64 4.98 -8.30
CA VAL A 55 7.29 5.24 -7.78
C VAL A 55 7.01 6.73 -7.66
N GLU A 56 7.98 7.52 -7.23
CA GLU A 56 7.85 8.98 -7.16
C GLU A 56 7.56 9.57 -8.55
N ILE A 57 8.34 9.17 -9.56
CA ILE A 57 8.11 9.59 -10.96
C ILE A 57 6.71 9.16 -11.43
N MET A 58 6.28 7.92 -11.14
CA MET A 58 4.94 7.44 -11.48
C MET A 58 3.84 8.23 -10.77
N SER A 59 4.08 8.61 -9.51
CA SER A 59 3.15 9.40 -8.71
C SER A 59 2.84 10.75 -9.36
N GLU A 60 3.88 11.43 -9.87
CA GLU A 60 3.75 12.72 -10.54
C GLU A 60 2.93 12.64 -11.84
N THR A 61 2.87 11.47 -12.49
CA THR A 61 2.05 11.30 -13.71
C THR A 61 0.55 11.28 -13.48
N GLY A 62 0.09 11.18 -12.23
CA GLY A 62 -1.34 11.08 -11.89
C GLY A 62 -2.00 9.75 -12.27
N VAL A 63 -1.22 8.71 -12.62
CA VAL A 63 -1.74 7.41 -13.06
C VAL A 63 -2.62 6.75 -11.99
N PHE A 64 -2.28 6.86 -10.72
CA PHE A 64 -3.05 6.27 -9.61
C PHE A 64 -4.40 6.94 -9.46
N GLN A 65 -4.45 8.26 -9.60
CA GLN A 65 -5.67 9.06 -9.58
C GLN A 65 -6.56 8.69 -10.76
N TRP A 66 -5.96 8.59 -11.94
CA TRP A 66 -6.68 8.19 -13.15
C TRP A 66 -7.32 6.81 -12.99
N VAL A 67 -6.57 5.82 -12.52
CA VAL A 67 -7.08 4.45 -12.30
C VAL A 67 -8.25 4.45 -11.34
N ALA A 68 -8.13 5.13 -10.19
CA ALA A 68 -9.19 5.16 -9.18
C ALA A 68 -10.48 5.82 -9.71
N ILE A 69 -10.37 6.95 -10.43
CA ILE A 69 -11.52 7.63 -11.03
C ILE A 69 -12.13 6.77 -12.15
N LYS A 70 -11.29 6.15 -12.98
CA LYS A 70 -11.75 5.25 -14.05
C LYS A 70 -12.54 4.08 -13.51
N ILE A 71 -12.08 3.47 -12.41
CA ILE A 71 -12.82 2.41 -11.72
C ILE A 71 -14.17 2.93 -11.23
N ALA A 72 -14.19 4.10 -10.57
CA ALA A 72 -15.42 4.67 -10.04
C ALA A 72 -16.46 4.91 -11.15
N GLN A 73 -16.01 5.34 -12.34
CA GLN A 73 -16.85 5.49 -13.52
C GLN A 73 -17.32 4.13 -14.08
N LEU A 74 -16.41 3.16 -14.23
CA LEU A 74 -16.75 1.81 -14.74
C LEU A 74 -17.82 1.13 -13.91
N VAL A 75 -17.80 1.34 -12.60
CA VAL A 75 -18.81 0.80 -11.67
C VAL A 75 -20.03 1.73 -11.48
N ARG A 76 -20.12 2.79 -12.29
CA ARG A 76 -21.24 3.76 -12.33
C ARG A 76 -21.51 4.40 -10.96
N GLY A 77 -20.46 4.79 -10.24
CA GLY A 77 -20.59 5.44 -8.94
C GLY A 77 -21.18 4.55 -7.82
N ASN A 78 -21.28 3.24 -8.00
CA ASN A 78 -21.79 2.34 -6.97
C ASN A 78 -20.77 2.23 -5.81
N PRO A 79 -21.10 2.68 -4.58
CA PRO A 79 -20.13 2.79 -3.51
C PRO A 79 -19.53 1.44 -3.08
N ILE A 80 -20.34 0.38 -3.05
CA ILE A 80 -19.85 -0.97 -2.70
C ILE A 80 -18.89 -1.50 -3.76
N LYS A 81 -19.21 -1.28 -5.04
CA LYS A 81 -18.32 -1.69 -6.13
C LYS A 81 -17.04 -0.85 -6.11
N ILE A 82 -17.12 0.47 -5.84
CA ILE A 82 -15.93 1.32 -5.68
C ILE A 82 -15.07 0.78 -4.54
N LEU A 83 -15.66 0.50 -3.37
CA LEU A 83 -14.97 -0.08 -2.22
C LEU A 83 -14.19 -1.34 -2.60
N VAL A 84 -14.85 -2.30 -3.27
CA VAL A 84 -14.26 -3.59 -3.68
C VAL A 84 -13.17 -3.40 -4.73
N PHE A 85 -13.46 -2.69 -5.81
CA PHE A 85 -12.52 -2.58 -6.94
C PHE A 85 -11.32 -1.70 -6.62
N THR A 86 -11.48 -0.61 -5.84
CA THR A 86 -10.33 0.19 -5.40
C THR A 86 -9.44 -0.62 -4.46
N SER A 87 -9.99 -1.47 -3.60
CA SER A 87 -9.20 -2.37 -2.74
C SER A 87 -8.44 -3.42 -3.54
N ILE A 88 -9.05 -4.00 -4.60
CA ILE A 88 -8.34 -4.93 -5.49
C ILE A 88 -7.16 -4.22 -6.16
N VAL A 89 -7.37 -3.02 -6.69
CA VAL A 89 -6.31 -2.26 -7.35
C VAL A 89 -5.23 -1.84 -6.36
N THR A 90 -5.61 -1.48 -5.13
CA THR A 90 -4.65 -1.21 -4.05
C THR A 90 -3.78 -2.44 -3.76
N ALA A 91 -4.37 -3.63 -3.69
CA ALA A 91 -3.60 -4.87 -3.49
C ALA A 91 -2.65 -5.16 -4.66
N ILE A 92 -3.08 -4.95 -5.91
CA ILE A 92 -2.24 -5.15 -7.10
C ILE A 92 -1.08 -4.15 -7.12
N PHE A 93 -1.34 -2.88 -6.83
CA PHE A 93 -0.28 -1.88 -6.75
C PHE A 93 0.70 -2.22 -5.62
N SER A 94 0.21 -2.61 -4.46
CA SER A 94 1.04 -2.96 -3.31
C SER A 94 1.87 -4.24 -3.52
N ALA A 95 1.48 -5.11 -4.43
CA ALA A 95 2.31 -6.25 -4.82
C ALA A 95 3.57 -5.86 -5.62
N VAL A 96 3.60 -4.63 -6.19
CA VAL A 96 4.71 -4.11 -7.00
C VAL A 96 5.39 -2.91 -6.32
N LEU A 97 4.61 -2.16 -5.53
CA LEU A 97 5.06 -1.01 -4.75
C LEU A 97 5.00 -1.36 -3.27
N ASP A 98 5.70 -0.59 -2.43
CA ASP A 98 5.53 -0.77 -0.99
C ASP A 98 4.15 -0.34 -0.49
N ASN A 99 3.73 -0.91 0.65
CA ASN A 99 2.41 -0.69 1.24
C ASN A 99 2.14 0.77 1.57
N VAL A 100 3.13 1.49 2.11
CA VAL A 100 2.98 2.87 2.56
C VAL A 100 2.78 3.79 1.37
N THR A 101 3.63 3.67 0.37
CA THR A 101 3.54 4.47 -0.86
C THR A 101 2.22 4.22 -1.58
N THR A 102 1.81 2.96 -1.71
CA THR A 102 0.50 2.61 -2.32
C THR A 102 -0.66 3.30 -1.61
N ILE A 103 -0.68 3.29 -0.29
CA ILE A 103 -1.74 3.94 0.50
C ILE A 103 -1.70 5.47 0.34
N LEU A 104 -0.52 6.07 0.39
CA LEU A 104 -0.37 7.52 0.19
C LEU A 104 -0.88 7.99 -1.17
N LEU A 105 -0.79 7.16 -2.20
CA LEU A 105 -1.23 7.47 -3.57
C LEU A 105 -2.72 7.24 -3.78
N VAL A 106 -3.27 6.14 -3.28
CA VAL A 106 -4.64 5.71 -3.61
C VAL A 106 -5.67 6.30 -2.64
N VAL A 107 -5.36 6.43 -1.35
CA VAL A 107 -6.31 6.88 -0.32
C VAL A 107 -6.83 8.30 -0.56
N PRO A 108 -6.02 9.32 -0.91
CA PRO A 108 -6.54 10.67 -1.15
C PRO A 108 -7.63 10.71 -2.22
N VAL A 109 -7.46 9.95 -3.30
CA VAL A 109 -8.45 9.87 -4.38
C VAL A 109 -9.71 9.17 -3.91
N THR A 110 -9.56 8.11 -3.14
CA THR A 110 -10.69 7.37 -2.58
C THR A 110 -11.48 8.21 -1.59
N ILE A 111 -10.81 9.02 -0.75
CA ILE A 111 -11.47 9.99 0.12
C ILE A 111 -12.24 11.03 -0.70
N PHE A 112 -11.65 11.52 -1.78
CA PHE A 112 -12.32 12.44 -2.70
C PHE A 112 -13.59 11.82 -3.29
N LEU A 113 -13.52 10.58 -3.78
CA LEU A 113 -14.66 9.84 -4.33
C LEU A 113 -15.75 9.60 -3.26
N ALA A 114 -15.37 9.20 -2.05
CA ALA A 114 -16.30 9.00 -0.94
C ALA A 114 -17.03 10.30 -0.56
N LYS A 115 -16.30 11.42 -0.51
CA LYS A 115 -16.90 12.75 -0.27
C LYS A 115 -17.85 13.18 -1.38
N ARG A 116 -17.53 12.89 -2.65
CA ARG A 116 -18.42 13.17 -3.78
C ARG A 116 -19.70 12.34 -3.74
N LEU A 117 -19.64 11.17 -3.16
CA LEU A 117 -20.78 10.27 -2.94
C LEU A 117 -21.51 10.55 -1.62
N GLU A 118 -21.06 11.53 -0.83
CA GLU A 118 -21.58 11.87 0.51
C GLU A 118 -21.62 10.66 1.46
N VAL A 119 -20.61 9.77 1.38
CA VAL A 119 -20.45 8.61 2.27
C VAL A 119 -19.23 8.77 3.18
N ASP A 120 -19.24 8.09 4.32
CA ASP A 120 -18.09 8.05 5.23
C ASP A 120 -16.89 7.41 4.51
N PRO A 121 -15.72 8.09 4.40
CA PRO A 121 -14.53 7.53 3.77
C PRO A 121 -13.84 6.44 4.59
N LYS A 122 -14.09 6.34 5.90
CA LYS A 122 -13.40 5.40 6.80
C LYS A 122 -13.43 3.95 6.33
N PRO A 123 -14.59 3.38 5.90
CA PRO A 123 -14.61 2.01 5.40
C PRO A 123 -13.68 1.77 4.20
N PHE A 124 -13.61 2.75 3.30
CA PHE A 124 -12.76 2.66 2.11
C PHE A 124 -11.28 2.67 2.50
N VAL A 125 -10.88 3.60 3.37
CA VAL A 125 -9.49 3.73 3.84
C VAL A 125 -9.05 2.49 4.59
N LEU A 126 -9.86 2.00 5.54
CA LEU A 126 -9.54 0.80 6.31
C LEU A 126 -9.38 -0.42 5.38
N LEU A 127 -10.29 -0.60 4.43
CA LEU A 127 -10.23 -1.73 3.52
C LEU A 127 -9.00 -1.68 2.62
N GLN A 128 -8.60 -0.49 2.17
CA GLN A 128 -7.38 -0.29 1.38
C GLN A 128 -6.11 -0.57 2.19
N ILE A 129 -6.07 -0.19 3.48
CA ILE A 129 -4.95 -0.53 4.36
C ILE A 129 -4.81 -2.06 4.49
N PHE A 130 -5.89 -2.78 4.71
CA PHE A 130 -5.84 -4.25 4.74
C PHE A 130 -5.46 -4.83 3.39
N ALA A 131 -6.04 -4.32 2.30
CA ALA A 131 -5.76 -4.79 0.95
C ALA A 131 -4.30 -4.56 0.54
N SER A 132 -3.69 -3.42 0.92
CA SER A 132 -2.28 -3.15 0.63
C SER A 132 -1.36 -4.12 1.37
N ASN A 133 -1.60 -4.38 2.66
CA ASN A 133 -0.80 -5.34 3.41
C ASN A 133 -0.93 -6.77 2.85
N ILE A 134 -2.17 -7.19 2.53
CA ILE A 134 -2.39 -8.51 1.93
C ILE A 134 -1.73 -8.59 0.55
N GLY A 135 -1.90 -7.56 -0.30
CA GLY A 135 -1.32 -7.52 -1.64
C GLY A 135 0.21 -7.46 -1.63
N GLY A 136 0.79 -6.63 -0.75
CA GLY A 136 2.24 -6.49 -0.60
C GLY A 136 2.94 -7.80 -0.22
N THR A 137 2.26 -8.65 0.55
CA THR A 137 2.79 -9.96 0.92
C THR A 137 2.88 -10.94 -0.28
N ALA A 138 2.18 -10.67 -1.40
CA ALA A 138 2.15 -11.57 -2.55
C ALA A 138 3.50 -11.71 -3.28
N THR A 139 4.38 -10.73 -3.19
CA THR A 139 5.64 -10.70 -3.92
C THR A 139 6.82 -10.39 -3.01
N MET A 140 8.01 -10.66 -3.51
CA MET A 140 9.26 -10.34 -2.81
C MET A 140 9.44 -8.83 -2.60
N ILE A 141 9.02 -8.00 -3.56
CA ILE A 141 9.24 -6.54 -3.57
C ILE A 141 8.11 -5.72 -2.95
N GLY A 142 6.92 -6.30 -2.76
CA GLY A 142 5.75 -5.59 -2.24
C GLY A 142 5.85 -5.21 -0.77
N ASP A 143 6.74 -5.87 -0.02
CA ASP A 143 6.95 -5.55 1.41
C ASP A 143 8.43 -5.72 1.77
N PRO A 144 9.11 -4.71 2.38
CA PRO A 144 10.53 -4.78 2.73
C PRO A 144 10.96 -6.02 3.53
N PRO A 145 10.19 -6.55 4.49
CA PRO A 145 10.53 -7.80 5.15
C PRO A 145 10.70 -9.00 4.22
N ASN A 146 9.93 -9.07 3.12
CA ASN A 146 10.04 -10.16 2.15
C ASN A 146 11.38 -10.14 1.43
N LEU A 147 11.93 -8.95 1.13
CA LEU A 147 13.27 -8.80 0.56
C LEU A 147 14.35 -9.33 1.49
N ILE A 148 14.25 -9.04 2.80
CA ILE A 148 15.19 -9.53 3.79
C ILE A 148 15.10 -11.07 3.90
N ILE A 149 13.89 -11.62 3.94
CA ILE A 149 13.68 -13.08 3.96
C ILE A 149 14.28 -13.72 2.70
N ALA A 150 14.04 -13.15 1.53
CA ALA A 150 14.57 -13.66 0.27
C ALA A 150 16.10 -13.68 0.27
N SER A 151 16.75 -12.58 0.68
CA SER A 151 18.22 -12.49 0.71
C SER A 151 18.87 -13.49 1.66
N LEU A 152 18.23 -13.76 2.82
CA LEU A 152 18.76 -14.70 3.81
C LEU A 152 18.47 -16.18 3.47
N SER A 153 17.38 -16.45 2.76
CA SER A 153 16.93 -17.82 2.46
C SER A 153 17.30 -18.30 1.05
N GLY A 154 17.77 -17.39 0.18
CA GLY A 154 18.05 -17.72 -1.22
C GLY A 154 16.78 -17.95 -2.05
N LEU A 155 15.61 -17.52 -1.57
CA LEU A 155 14.35 -17.61 -2.31
C LEU A 155 14.31 -16.58 -3.43
N GLU A 156 13.79 -16.99 -4.58
CA GLU A 156 13.64 -16.15 -5.75
C GLU A 156 12.26 -15.48 -5.80
N PHE A 157 12.12 -14.47 -6.66
CA PHE A 157 10.86 -13.75 -6.87
C PHE A 157 9.68 -14.68 -7.19
N ASN A 158 9.91 -15.70 -7.99
CA ASN A 158 8.90 -16.66 -8.38
C ASN A 158 8.41 -17.53 -7.21
N ASP A 159 9.29 -17.82 -6.24
CA ASP A 159 8.91 -18.59 -5.06
C ASP A 159 7.85 -17.88 -4.24
N PHE A 160 7.97 -16.55 -4.09
CA PHE A 160 6.94 -15.74 -3.44
C PHE A 160 5.62 -15.80 -4.21
N ILE A 161 5.65 -15.57 -5.52
CA ILE A 161 4.42 -15.56 -6.33
C ILE A 161 3.72 -16.92 -6.25
N PHE A 162 4.41 -18.01 -6.51
CA PHE A 162 3.76 -19.33 -6.59
C PHE A 162 3.31 -19.87 -5.23
N ASN A 163 4.02 -19.57 -4.16
CA ASN A 163 3.68 -20.08 -2.84
C ASN A 163 2.74 -19.15 -2.05
N LEU A 164 2.86 -17.82 -2.17
CA LEU A 164 2.06 -16.88 -1.37
C LEU A 164 0.79 -16.40 -2.08
N THR A 165 0.84 -16.17 -3.39
CA THR A 165 -0.32 -15.63 -4.13
C THR A 165 -1.61 -16.44 -3.98
N PRO A 166 -1.61 -17.79 -3.95
CA PRO A 166 -2.84 -18.54 -3.70
C PRO A 166 -3.52 -18.20 -2.35
N PHE A 167 -2.73 -18.05 -1.28
CA PHE A 167 -3.22 -17.64 0.04
C PHE A 167 -3.70 -16.19 0.04
N ILE A 168 -2.98 -15.31 -0.67
CA ILE A 168 -3.35 -13.90 -0.83
C ILE A 168 -4.71 -13.76 -1.53
N ILE A 169 -4.97 -14.54 -2.58
CA ILE A 169 -6.25 -14.54 -3.28
C ILE A 169 -7.39 -14.96 -2.34
N ILE A 170 -7.18 -15.99 -1.53
CA ILE A 170 -8.17 -16.44 -0.54
C ILE A 170 -8.43 -15.34 0.49
N ASN A 171 -7.38 -14.76 1.07
CA ASN A 171 -7.49 -13.70 2.07
C ASN A 171 -8.20 -12.46 1.49
N MET A 172 -7.86 -12.06 0.27
CA MET A 172 -8.56 -10.97 -0.44
C MET A 172 -10.03 -11.30 -0.67
N ALA A 173 -10.36 -12.51 -1.11
CA ALA A 173 -11.74 -12.94 -1.31
C ALA A 173 -12.55 -12.86 -0.01
N VAL A 174 -11.99 -13.30 1.11
CA VAL A 174 -12.61 -13.21 2.44
C VAL A 174 -12.79 -11.75 2.85
N LEU A 175 -11.75 -10.92 2.72
CA LEU A 175 -11.79 -9.49 3.05
C LEU A 175 -12.87 -8.76 2.25
N LEU A 176 -12.89 -8.95 0.94
CA LEU A 176 -13.81 -8.23 0.04
C LEU A 176 -15.26 -8.70 0.22
N THR A 177 -15.49 -10.01 0.34
CA THR A 177 -16.85 -10.55 0.53
C THR A 177 -17.42 -10.15 1.88
N SER A 178 -16.67 -10.29 2.97
CA SER A 178 -17.12 -9.88 4.30
C SER A 178 -17.42 -8.39 4.38
N SER A 179 -16.55 -7.56 3.79
CA SER A 179 -16.74 -6.11 3.75
C SER A 179 -17.93 -5.71 2.87
N ALA A 180 -18.08 -6.31 1.68
CA ALA A 180 -19.21 -6.04 0.80
C ALA A 180 -20.55 -6.39 1.48
N LEU A 181 -20.62 -7.52 2.17
CA LEU A 181 -21.83 -7.94 2.91
C LEU A 181 -22.12 -7.00 4.09
N TYR A 182 -21.09 -6.62 4.85
CA TYR A 182 -21.25 -5.76 6.02
C TYR A 182 -21.68 -4.34 5.66
N PHE A 183 -21.12 -3.77 4.58
CA PHE A 183 -21.40 -2.38 4.17
C PHE A 183 -22.53 -2.24 3.16
N LYS A 184 -23.09 -3.33 2.62
CA LYS A 184 -24.16 -3.30 1.61
C LYS A 184 -25.34 -2.40 1.99
N ASN A 185 -25.75 -2.42 3.24
CA ASN A 185 -26.89 -1.63 3.72
C ASN A 185 -26.49 -0.27 4.31
N LYS A 186 -25.20 -0.04 4.53
CA LYS A 186 -24.66 1.18 5.15
C LYS A 186 -24.22 2.23 4.13
N LEU A 187 -23.81 1.79 2.94
CA LEU A 187 -23.34 2.65 1.86
C LEU A 187 -24.42 2.75 0.76
N GLN A 188 -25.49 3.48 1.07
CA GLN A 188 -26.55 3.77 0.10
C GLN A 188 -26.40 5.21 -0.41
N VAL A 189 -26.46 5.38 -1.72
CA VAL A 189 -26.22 6.65 -2.41
C VAL A 189 -27.31 6.90 -3.43
N SER A 190 -27.79 8.14 -3.56
CA SER A 190 -28.75 8.55 -4.56
C SER A 190 -28.21 8.38 -6.00
N ASN A 191 -29.12 8.26 -6.97
CA ASN A 191 -28.71 8.15 -8.36
C ASN A 191 -28.08 9.46 -8.91
N GLU A 192 -28.42 10.59 -8.37
CA GLU A 192 -27.84 11.90 -8.72
C GLU A 192 -26.37 11.96 -8.35
N LEU A 193 -25.99 11.57 -7.12
CA LEU A 193 -24.59 11.53 -6.68
C LEU A 193 -23.76 10.52 -7.48
N LYS A 194 -24.36 9.38 -7.86
CA LYS A 194 -23.70 8.41 -8.76
C LYS A 194 -23.45 9.01 -10.15
N ALA A 195 -24.41 9.79 -10.68
CA ALA A 195 -24.25 10.46 -11.97
C ALA A 195 -23.11 11.49 -11.91
N GLY A 196 -22.97 12.24 -10.83
CA GLY A 196 -21.88 13.19 -10.62
C GLY A 196 -20.47 12.56 -10.69
N ILE A 197 -20.33 11.28 -10.39
CA ILE A 197 -19.05 10.56 -10.59
C ILE A 197 -18.75 10.36 -12.09
N MET A 198 -19.77 10.17 -12.91
CA MET A 198 -19.60 9.97 -14.36
C MET A 198 -19.13 11.24 -15.10
N GLU A 199 -19.36 12.41 -14.50
CA GLU A 199 -18.98 13.71 -15.05
C GLU A 199 -17.55 14.13 -14.69
N LEU A 200 -16.84 13.37 -13.85
CA LEU A 200 -15.46 13.65 -13.49
C LEU A 200 -14.57 13.58 -14.75
N SER A 201 -13.86 14.68 -15.06
CA SER A 201 -12.95 14.72 -16.20
C SER A 201 -11.64 14.02 -15.84
N LEU A 202 -11.31 12.95 -16.57
CA LEU A 202 -10.04 12.21 -16.42
C LEU A 202 -8.84 13.01 -16.94
N GLU A 203 -9.04 13.91 -17.89
CA GLU A 203 -7.97 14.71 -18.51
C GLU A 203 -7.28 15.66 -17.53
N ARG A 204 -8.00 16.20 -16.54
CA ARG A 204 -7.43 17.10 -15.53
C ARG A 204 -6.57 16.39 -14.49
N THR A 205 -6.54 15.07 -14.49
CA THR A 205 -5.84 14.27 -13.49
C THR A 205 -4.43 13.88 -13.94
N ILE A 206 -4.16 13.92 -15.25
CA ILE A 206 -2.88 13.50 -15.86
C ILE A 206 -2.02 14.72 -16.27
N THR A 207 -2.60 15.92 -16.28
CA THR A 207 -1.91 17.13 -16.73
C THR A 207 -1.45 17.97 -15.53
N ASN A 208 -0.28 17.65 -15.04
CA ASN A 208 0.66 18.60 -14.45
C ASN A 208 2.08 18.05 -14.56
#